data_76700603931f8eb0905f8361bfd6c6ef
#
_entry.id   76700603931f8eb0905f8361bfd6c6ef
#
_cell.length_a   1.000
_cell.length_b   1.000
_cell.length_c   1.000
_cell.angle_alpha   90.00
_cell.angle_beta   90.00
_cell.angle_gamma   90.00
#
_symmetry.space_group_name_H-M   'P 1'
#
loop_
_entity.id
_entity.type
_entity.pdbx_description
1 polymer ?
#
loop_
_entity_poly.entity_id
_entity_poly.type
_entity_poly.pdbx_seq_one_letter_code
_entity_poly.pdbx_strand_id
1 'polypeptide(L)'
;MYENNCLLKQGRFRVRLTPNPFAGTASFRQTLHLNDGYVSVSSDNATLIIWVDVFHPVVHVEVKTKELTSMRVNFESWRYEDRPVRKGEGQQCSYKWAIPDGLMTRRDSVCVEEDNFTFFHRNPERTIFDVVV
;
A
#
# COMPACT_ATOMS: atom_id res chain seq x y z
N MET A 1 18.30 19.86 12.28
CA MET A 1 18.62 18.56 11.65
C MET A 1 17.28 17.89 11.41
N TYR A 2 16.91 17.62 10.17
CA TYR A 2 15.59 17.05 9.85
C TYR A 2 15.58 15.58 10.23
N GLU A 3 14.71 15.18 11.13
CA GLU A 3 14.67 13.83 11.70
C GLU A 3 14.22 12.74 10.72
N ASN A 4 13.69 13.09 9.55
CA ASN A 4 13.15 12.11 8.62
C ASN A 4 13.35 12.48 7.15
N ASN A 5 14.53 12.28 6.63
CA ASN A 5 14.78 12.28 5.18
C ASN A 5 14.47 10.90 4.54
N CYS A 6 13.46 10.19 5.03
CA CYS A 6 13.10 8.87 4.53
C CYS A 6 11.89 8.95 3.63
N LEU A 7 11.88 8.16 2.57
CA LEU A 7 10.65 7.83 1.86
C LEU A 7 9.73 7.09 2.84
N LEU A 8 8.57 7.68 3.15
CA LEU A 8 7.62 7.09 4.08
C LEU A 8 6.97 5.86 3.44
N LYS A 9 7.21 4.70 4.02
CA LYS A 9 6.44 3.51 3.72
C LYS A 9 5.11 3.61 4.45
N GLN A 10 4.05 3.79 3.68
CA GLN A 10 2.71 3.96 4.26
C GLN A 10 2.09 2.63 4.67
N GLY A 11 2.33 1.57 3.90
CA GLY A 11 1.75 0.26 4.10
C GLY A 11 1.48 -0.45 2.77
N ARG A 12 0.52 -1.37 2.80
CA ARG A 12 0.05 -2.02 1.57
C ARG A 12 -1.45 -2.30 1.63
N PHE A 13 -2.07 -2.34 0.48
CA PHE A 13 -3.40 -2.89 0.32
C PHE A 13 -3.30 -4.37 -0.06
N ARG A 14 -4.11 -5.18 0.60
CA ARG A 14 -4.26 -6.60 0.28
C ARG A 14 -5.69 -6.87 -0.14
N VAL A 15 -5.85 -7.26 -1.38
CA VAL A 15 -7.13 -7.71 -1.94
C VAL A 15 -7.20 -9.23 -1.85
N ARG A 16 -8.27 -9.75 -1.23
CA ARG A 16 -8.56 -11.18 -1.14
C ARG A 16 -9.89 -11.48 -1.81
N LEU A 17 -9.88 -12.44 -2.69
CA LEU A 17 -11.06 -12.96 -3.39
C LEU A 17 -11.42 -14.34 -2.84
N THR A 18 -12.70 -14.59 -2.58
CA THR A 18 -13.19 -15.87 -2.03
C THR A 18 -14.49 -16.27 -2.73
N PRO A 19 -14.55 -17.42 -3.41
CA PRO A 19 -13.42 -18.31 -3.74
C PRO A 19 -12.35 -17.58 -4.58
N ASN A 20 -11.11 -18.06 -4.57
CA ASN A 20 -10.05 -17.46 -5.38
C ASN A 20 -10.16 -17.92 -6.83
N PRO A 21 -10.56 -17.04 -7.77
CA PRO A 21 -10.81 -17.43 -9.16
C PRO A 21 -9.53 -17.65 -9.98
N PHE A 22 -8.37 -17.35 -9.40
CA PHE A 22 -7.07 -17.55 -10.03
C PHE A 22 -6.36 -18.83 -9.56
N ALA A 23 -6.91 -19.51 -8.54
CA ALA A 23 -6.32 -20.74 -8.03
C ALA A 23 -6.66 -21.93 -8.94
N GLY A 24 -5.65 -22.78 -9.22
CA GLY A 24 -5.85 -24.04 -9.95
C GLY A 24 -6.23 -23.88 -11.44
N THR A 25 -6.07 -22.69 -12.00
CA THR A 25 -6.33 -22.45 -13.43
C THR A 25 -5.11 -22.75 -14.29
N ALA A 26 -5.31 -23.36 -15.46
CA ALA A 26 -4.24 -23.65 -16.39
C ALA A 26 -3.76 -22.41 -17.17
N SER A 27 -4.56 -21.35 -17.21
CA SER A 27 -4.34 -20.15 -18.02
C SER A 27 -4.14 -18.89 -17.18
N PHE A 28 -3.23 -18.91 -16.22
CA PHE A 28 -2.88 -17.70 -15.48
C PHE A 28 -1.93 -16.82 -16.29
N ARG A 29 -2.29 -15.53 -16.45
CA ARG A 29 -1.46 -14.53 -17.11
C ARG A 29 -1.48 -13.22 -16.33
N GLN A 30 -0.31 -12.62 -16.15
CA GLN A 30 -0.16 -11.26 -15.66
C GLN A 30 0.58 -10.42 -16.70
N THR A 31 0.06 -9.24 -17.02
CA THR A 31 0.62 -8.36 -18.04
C THR A 31 0.67 -6.94 -17.52
N LEU A 32 1.81 -6.28 -17.68
CA LEU A 32 1.95 -4.84 -17.49
C LEU A 32 1.82 -4.15 -18.85
N HIS A 33 0.82 -3.29 -18.99
CA HIS A 33 0.54 -2.51 -20.19
C HIS A 33 1.17 -1.13 -20.05
N LEU A 34 2.42 -0.99 -20.51
CA LEU A 34 3.22 0.22 -20.29
C LEU A 34 2.65 1.46 -20.99
N ASN A 35 2.09 1.29 -22.19
CA ASN A 35 1.54 2.42 -22.96
C ASN A 35 0.26 2.97 -22.33
N ASP A 36 -0.52 2.12 -21.69
CA ASP A 36 -1.84 2.45 -21.14
C ASP A 36 -1.82 2.61 -19.62
N GLY A 37 -0.69 2.27 -18.97
CA GLY A 37 -0.46 2.50 -17.56
C GLY A 37 -1.25 1.59 -16.60
N TYR A 38 -1.58 0.36 -16.99
CA TYR A 38 -2.30 -0.57 -16.12
C TYR A 38 -1.68 -1.97 -16.08
N VAL A 39 -2.03 -2.72 -15.03
CA VAL A 39 -1.73 -4.15 -14.90
C VAL A 39 -3.00 -4.95 -15.06
N SER A 40 -2.95 -6.00 -15.89
CA SER A 40 -4.02 -6.99 -15.96
C SER A 40 -3.55 -8.35 -15.43
N VAL A 41 -4.43 -9.00 -14.68
CA VAL A 41 -4.28 -10.40 -14.27
C VAL A 41 -5.49 -11.16 -14.78
N SER A 42 -5.27 -12.21 -15.54
CA SER A 42 -6.35 -12.98 -16.16
C SER A 42 -6.21 -14.47 -15.93
N SER A 43 -7.33 -15.14 -15.87
CA SER A 43 -7.47 -16.59 -15.87
C SER A 43 -8.71 -16.96 -16.68
N ASP A 44 -9.01 -18.26 -16.80
CA ASP A 44 -10.25 -18.72 -17.42
C ASP A 44 -11.51 -18.20 -16.72
N ASN A 45 -11.42 -17.91 -15.42
CA ASN A 45 -12.54 -17.60 -14.54
C ASN A 45 -12.65 -16.14 -14.12
N ALA A 46 -11.60 -15.34 -14.30
CA ALA A 46 -11.57 -13.96 -13.82
C ALA A 46 -10.60 -13.08 -14.59
N THR A 47 -10.90 -11.78 -14.55
CA THR A 47 -9.98 -10.71 -14.94
C THR A 47 -9.92 -9.69 -13.83
N LEU A 48 -8.71 -9.27 -13.47
CA LEU A 48 -8.44 -8.20 -12.53
C LEU A 48 -7.61 -7.14 -13.27
N ILE A 49 -7.99 -5.87 -13.13
CA ILE A 49 -7.28 -4.73 -13.70
C ILE A 49 -6.95 -3.77 -12.57
N ILE A 50 -5.71 -3.29 -12.55
CA ILE A 50 -5.24 -2.31 -11.56
C ILE A 50 -4.59 -1.16 -12.31
N TRP A 51 -5.00 0.06 -11.99
CA TRP A 51 -4.34 1.27 -12.48
C TRP A 51 -4.36 2.39 -11.45
N VAL A 52 -3.50 3.37 -11.66
CA VAL A 52 -3.44 4.59 -10.86
C VAL A 52 -3.93 5.74 -11.74
N ASP A 53 -4.86 6.53 -11.23
CA ASP A 53 -5.31 7.74 -11.92
C ASP A 53 -4.15 8.75 -11.99
N VAL A 54 -3.91 9.29 -13.17
CA VAL A 54 -2.81 10.25 -13.43
C VAL A 54 -3.09 11.61 -12.79
N PHE A 55 -4.35 11.99 -12.68
CA PHE A 55 -4.78 13.32 -12.20
C PHE A 55 -5.18 13.32 -10.74
N HIS A 56 -5.47 12.15 -10.17
CA HIS A 56 -5.90 11.98 -8.79
C HIS A 56 -5.10 10.86 -8.14
N PRO A 57 -4.66 10.99 -6.88
CA PRO A 57 -3.88 9.96 -6.21
C PRO A 57 -4.77 8.77 -5.79
N VAL A 58 -5.44 8.14 -6.75
CA VAL A 58 -6.39 7.04 -6.55
C VAL A 58 -5.91 5.80 -7.26
N VAL A 59 -5.90 4.68 -6.55
CA VAL A 59 -5.66 3.35 -7.11
C VAL A 59 -7.00 2.68 -7.37
N HIS A 60 -7.23 2.31 -8.61
CA HIS A 60 -8.42 1.57 -9.03
C HIS A 60 -8.12 0.08 -9.12
N VAL A 61 -9.05 -0.73 -8.63
CA VAL A 61 -9.00 -2.19 -8.72
C VAL A 61 -10.35 -2.68 -9.22
N GLU A 62 -10.38 -3.18 -10.44
CA GLU A 62 -11.57 -3.81 -11.02
C GLU A 62 -11.41 -5.32 -11.07
N VAL A 63 -12.44 -6.03 -10.65
CA VAL A 63 -12.48 -7.50 -10.70
C VAL A 63 -13.75 -7.94 -11.41
N LYS A 64 -13.59 -8.76 -12.44
CA LYS A 64 -14.68 -9.43 -13.16
C LYS A 64 -14.51 -10.92 -13.00
N THR A 65 -15.53 -11.61 -12.50
CA THR A 65 -15.52 -13.07 -12.27
C THR A 65 -16.71 -13.72 -12.96
N LYS A 66 -16.56 -14.98 -13.37
CA LYS A 66 -17.67 -15.77 -13.92
C LYS A 66 -18.66 -16.21 -12.84
N GLU A 67 -18.17 -16.45 -11.63
CA GLU A 67 -18.96 -16.89 -10.51
C GLU A 67 -18.98 -15.83 -9.40
N LEU A 68 -20.00 -15.90 -8.54
CA LEU A 68 -20.11 -15.00 -7.41
C LEU A 68 -18.89 -15.14 -6.51
N THR A 69 -18.20 -14.02 -6.32
CA THR A 69 -16.95 -13.96 -5.55
C THR A 69 -17.02 -12.78 -4.58
N SER A 70 -16.74 -13.03 -3.33
CA SER A 70 -16.58 -11.95 -2.35
C SER A 70 -15.19 -11.34 -2.44
N MET A 71 -15.13 -10.02 -2.33
CA MET A 71 -13.87 -9.27 -2.30
C MET A 71 -13.70 -8.61 -0.92
N ARG A 72 -12.54 -8.82 -0.31
CA ARG A 72 -12.14 -8.15 0.92
C ARG A 72 -10.86 -7.37 0.67
N VAL A 73 -10.88 -6.09 1.00
CA VAL A 73 -9.71 -5.22 0.93
C VAL A 73 -9.27 -4.90 2.35
N ASN A 74 -8.01 -5.15 2.65
CA ASN A 74 -7.39 -4.79 3.93
C ASN A 74 -6.25 -3.83 3.68
N PHE A 75 -6.16 -2.80 4.49
CA PHE A 75 -4.96 -1.98 4.59
C PHE A 75 -4.08 -2.51 5.72
N GLU A 76 -2.83 -2.76 5.43
CA GLU A 76 -1.81 -3.19 6.40
C GLU A 76 -0.83 -2.03 6.59
N SER A 77 -1.04 -1.23 7.63
CA SER A 77 -0.09 -0.17 7.99
C SER A 77 1.21 -0.78 8.52
N TRP A 78 2.33 -0.22 8.08
CA TRP A 78 3.64 -0.59 8.60
C TRP A 78 4.05 0.26 9.81
N ARG A 79 3.29 1.32 10.09
CA ARG A 79 3.46 2.20 11.25
C ARG A 79 2.26 2.08 12.18
N TYR A 80 2.05 0.90 12.72
CA TYR A 80 0.93 0.62 13.63
C TYR A 80 1.27 0.88 15.11
N GLU A 81 2.55 1.11 15.43
CA GLU A 81 3.02 1.38 16.77
C GLU A 81 4.22 2.36 16.76
N ASP A 82 4.39 3.08 17.86
CA ASP A 82 5.61 3.85 18.12
C ASP A 82 6.72 2.88 18.53
N ARG A 83 7.82 2.87 17.80
CA ARG A 83 8.94 1.99 18.09
C ARG A 83 10.27 2.54 17.57
N PRO A 84 11.40 2.13 18.16
CA PRO A 84 12.70 2.42 17.58
C PRO A 84 12.83 1.86 16.16
N VAL A 85 13.53 2.60 15.29
CA VAL A 85 13.85 2.14 13.95
C VAL A 85 14.73 0.89 14.04
N ARG A 86 14.35 -0.19 13.35
CA ARG A 86 15.07 -1.47 13.40
C ARG A 86 16.30 -1.43 12.51
N LYS A 87 17.31 -2.23 12.89
CA LYS A 87 18.48 -2.45 12.05
C LYS A 87 18.04 -2.98 10.68
N GLY A 88 18.50 -2.33 9.61
CA GLY A 88 18.11 -2.64 8.23
C GLY A 88 17.01 -1.74 7.66
N GLU A 89 16.14 -1.16 8.46
CA GLU A 89 15.15 -0.17 7.99
C GLU A 89 15.82 1.10 7.49
N GLY A 90 16.96 1.48 8.07
CA GLY A 90 17.78 2.60 7.64
C GLY A 90 18.34 2.49 6.22
N GLN A 91 18.37 1.30 5.63
CA GLN A 91 18.83 1.11 4.24
C GLN A 91 17.92 1.79 3.20
N GLN A 92 16.70 2.10 3.58
CA GLN A 92 15.68 2.69 2.70
C GLN A 92 15.51 4.19 2.92
N CYS A 93 16.37 4.80 3.71
CA CYS A 93 16.34 6.23 4.01
C CYS A 93 17.75 6.83 3.89
N SER A 94 17.81 8.14 4.10
CA SER A 94 19.08 8.90 4.05
C SER A 94 20.12 8.46 5.09
N TYR A 95 19.70 7.70 6.09
CA TYR A 95 20.59 7.14 7.13
C TYR A 95 21.08 5.74 6.79
N LYS A 96 21.38 5.49 5.54
CA LYS A 96 21.78 4.17 5.02
C LYS A 96 22.92 3.50 5.81
N TRP A 97 23.87 4.28 6.31
CA TRP A 97 25.08 3.78 6.96
C TRP A 97 25.07 3.89 8.48
N ALA A 98 24.36 4.88 9.01
CA ALA A 98 24.27 5.11 10.45
C ALA A 98 22.89 5.67 10.78
N ILE A 99 22.08 4.90 11.49
CA ILE A 99 20.82 5.36 12.03
C ILE A 99 21.14 6.17 13.29
N PRO A 100 20.66 7.42 13.41
CA PRO A 100 20.84 8.19 14.63
C PRO A 100 20.24 7.47 15.83
N ASP A 101 20.90 7.54 16.97
CA ASP A 101 20.37 7.02 18.22
C ASP A 101 19.05 7.72 18.57
N GLY A 102 18.09 6.94 19.01
CA GLY A 102 16.78 7.45 19.41
C GLY A 102 15.81 7.75 18.25
N LEU A 103 16.18 7.42 17.01
CA LEU A 103 15.25 7.58 15.89
C LEU A 103 14.05 6.64 16.05
N MET A 104 12.85 7.22 16.02
CA MET A 104 11.59 6.49 16.24
C MET A 104 10.75 6.44 14.96
N THR A 105 10.18 5.29 14.69
CA THR A 105 9.03 5.17 13.81
C THR A 105 7.78 5.57 14.61
N ARG A 106 7.04 6.57 14.14
CA ARG A 106 5.80 7.01 14.77
C ARG A 106 4.62 6.31 14.11
N ARG A 107 3.65 5.90 14.92
CA ARG A 107 2.42 5.28 14.42
C ARG A 107 1.57 6.27 13.63
N ASP A 108 0.85 5.74 12.64
CA ASP A 108 -0.19 6.48 11.95
C ASP A 108 -1.45 6.57 12.81
N SER A 109 -2.19 7.65 12.66
CA SER A 109 -3.56 7.75 13.18
C SER A 109 -4.52 7.15 12.15
N VAL A 110 -5.52 6.41 12.63
CA VAL A 110 -6.52 5.77 11.78
C VAL A 110 -7.90 6.18 12.26
N CYS A 111 -8.73 6.65 11.35
CA CYS A 111 -10.15 6.89 11.53
C CYS A 111 -10.92 5.89 10.65
N VAL A 112 -11.87 5.18 11.24
CA VAL A 112 -12.71 4.19 10.54
C VAL A 112 -14.13 4.72 10.50
N GLU A 113 -14.69 4.78 9.31
CA GLU A 113 -16.09 5.10 9.03
C GLU A 113 -16.75 3.89 8.36
N GLU A 114 -18.08 3.95 8.13
CA GLU A 114 -18.85 2.79 7.65
C GLU A 114 -18.25 2.10 6.41
N ASP A 115 -17.96 2.88 5.38
CA ASP A 115 -17.50 2.39 4.07
C ASP A 115 -16.06 2.77 3.73
N ASN A 116 -15.41 3.51 4.60
CA ASN A 116 -14.06 3.98 4.37
C ASN A 116 -13.22 4.01 5.64
N PHE A 117 -11.94 4.11 5.45
CA PHE A 117 -11.02 4.45 6.53
C PHE A 117 -9.99 5.46 6.00
N THR A 118 -9.64 6.39 6.84
CA THR A 118 -8.61 7.37 6.58
C THR A 118 -7.45 7.13 7.52
N PHE A 119 -6.24 7.11 7.00
CA PHE A 119 -5.05 7.10 7.83
C PHE A 119 -4.16 8.28 7.47
N PHE A 120 -3.49 8.83 8.47
CA PHE A 120 -2.58 9.93 8.27
C PHE A 120 -1.37 9.81 9.18
N HIS A 121 -0.25 10.24 8.68
CA HIS A 121 0.99 10.37 9.43
C HIS A 121 1.23 11.82 9.77
N ARG A 122 1.31 12.10 11.07
CA ARG A 122 1.69 13.42 11.55
C ARG A 122 3.15 13.41 11.95
N ASN A 123 3.93 14.23 11.28
CA ASN A 123 5.31 14.44 11.63
C ASN A 123 5.43 15.23 12.95
N PRO A 124 6.47 15.00 13.78
CA PRO A 124 6.73 15.81 14.94
C PRO A 124 7.02 17.26 14.55
N GLU A 125 6.93 18.16 15.53
CA GLU A 125 7.14 19.61 15.34
C GLU A 125 8.40 19.92 14.51
N ARG A 126 8.27 20.87 13.55
CA ARG A 126 9.28 21.36 12.60
C ARG A 126 9.39 20.62 11.26
N THR A 127 8.46 19.79 10.91
CA THR A 127 8.39 19.22 9.55
C THR A 127 7.54 20.10 8.62
N ILE A 128 7.87 20.04 7.32
CA ILE A 128 7.30 20.95 6.33
C ILE A 128 5.92 20.48 5.86
N PHE A 129 5.58 19.20 6.06
CA PHE A 129 4.32 18.62 5.59
C PHE A 129 3.93 17.37 6.38
N ASP A 130 2.63 17.11 6.43
CA ASP A 130 2.03 15.87 6.88
C ASP A 130 1.57 15.05 5.66
N VAL A 131 1.51 13.73 5.82
CA VAL A 131 0.99 12.83 4.77
C VAL A 131 -0.39 12.34 5.21
N VAL A 132 -1.38 12.58 4.37
CA VAL A 132 -2.76 12.10 4.53
C VAL A 132 -3.12 11.22 3.35
N VAL A 133 -3.70 10.07 3.62
CA VAL A 133 -4.16 9.10 2.61
C VAL A 133 -5.54 8.55 2.98
#